data_0f4708b687f681405fef76d76a021f4d
#
_entry.id   0f4708b687f681405fef76d76a021f4d
#
_cell.length_a   1.000
_cell.length_b   1.000
_cell.length_c   1.000
_cell.angle_alpha   90.00
_cell.angle_beta   90.00
_cell.angle_gamma   90.00
#
_symmetry.space_group_name_H-M   'P 1'
#
loop_
_entity.id
_entity.type
_entity.pdbx_description
1 polymer ?
#
loop_
_entity_poly.entity_id
_entity_poly.type
_entity_poly.pdbx_seq_one_letter_code
_entity_poly.pdbx_strand_id
1 'polypeptide(L)'
;MTVTRERKTLLAGFGVLVLTALLVGTAVLADRKNAPQSDWLMVMKAEQAQFVEATDGTYTLTLTDVDPVTLAFTDRPERTAQTWDTTVVLDYWESEFDGDPPNAAVTADGVRVAMTLSDPRIGMSARSDGAVTPTAGAITFTAAPLPGQVPPTGTINQPTVFLDASPTSVNSQVTD
;
A
#
# COMPACT_ATOMS: atom_id res chain seq x y z
N MET A 1 47.99 48.85 38.10
CA MET A 1 48.50 48.44 36.78
C MET A 1 47.85 47.14 36.42
N THR A 2 46.79 47.25 35.71
CA THR A 2 46.48 46.84 34.37
C THR A 2 46.78 45.37 34.02
N VAL A 3 45.72 44.55 34.00
CA VAL A 3 45.54 43.54 32.97
C VAL A 3 44.06 43.37 32.73
N THR A 4 43.57 44.02 31.68
CA THR A 4 42.25 43.74 31.11
C THR A 4 42.43 43.63 29.61
N ARG A 5 42.55 42.38 29.13
CA ARG A 5 42.31 42.05 27.71
C ARG A 5 42.44 40.54 27.55
N GLU A 6 41.33 39.91 27.27
CA GLU A 6 41.14 38.77 26.40
C GLU A 6 39.91 37.95 26.80
N ARG A 7 38.73 38.45 26.52
CA ARG A 7 37.47 37.64 26.57
C ARG A 7 36.47 37.99 25.46
N LYS A 8 36.95 38.39 24.29
CA LYS A 8 35.97 38.74 23.21
C LYS A 8 36.08 37.95 21.93
N THR A 9 36.95 36.96 21.82
CA THR A 9 37.14 36.26 20.53
C THR A 9 36.59 34.83 20.48
N LEU A 10 36.07 34.29 21.57
CA LEU A 10 35.60 32.91 21.63
C LEU A 10 34.09 32.73 21.37
N LEU A 11 33.31 33.82 21.38
CA LEU A 11 31.86 33.73 21.17
C LEU A 11 31.41 33.83 19.69
N ALA A 12 32.26 34.33 18.81
CA ALA A 12 31.92 34.47 17.39
C ALA A 12 32.11 33.15 16.58
N GLY A 13 32.97 32.24 17.05
CA GLY A 13 33.21 30.97 16.36
C GLY A 13 32.16 29.91 16.59
N PHE A 14 31.48 29.93 17.74
CA PHE A 14 30.47 28.93 18.08
C PHE A 14 29.12 29.20 17.35
N GLY A 15 28.81 30.46 17.08
CA GLY A 15 27.57 30.84 16.39
C GLY A 15 27.51 30.42 14.91
N VAL A 16 28.69 30.49 14.24
CA VAL A 16 28.78 30.15 12.80
C VAL A 16 28.72 28.65 12.59
N LEU A 17 29.29 27.83 13.50
CA LEU A 17 29.29 26.37 13.39
C LEU A 17 27.92 25.77 13.67
N VAL A 18 27.15 26.37 14.59
CA VAL A 18 25.76 25.92 14.88
C VAL A 18 24.81 26.29 13.73
N LEU A 19 25.02 27.46 13.10
CA LEU A 19 24.18 27.92 11.99
C LEU A 19 24.40 27.10 10.72
N THR A 20 25.66 26.70 10.44
CA THR A 20 25.97 25.82 9.30
C THR A 20 25.46 24.40 9.50
N ALA A 21 25.51 23.87 10.72
CA ALA A 21 24.94 22.56 11.02
C ALA A 21 23.40 22.55 10.88
N LEU A 22 22.75 23.64 11.24
CA LEU A 22 21.28 23.77 11.11
C LEU A 22 20.84 23.87 9.64
N LEU A 23 21.60 24.59 8.80
CA LEU A 23 21.32 24.74 7.38
C LEU A 23 21.55 23.45 6.59
N VAL A 24 22.58 22.67 6.92
CA VAL A 24 22.83 21.37 6.29
C VAL A 24 21.78 20.34 6.73
N GLY A 25 21.35 20.38 8.00
CA GLY A 25 20.28 19.49 8.50
C GLY A 25 18.93 19.73 7.83
N THR A 26 18.58 20.97 7.53
CA THR A 26 17.30 21.30 6.87
C THR A 26 17.30 20.95 5.38
N ALA A 27 18.45 21.05 4.69
CA ALA A 27 18.58 20.64 3.28
C ALA A 27 18.44 19.12 3.12
N VAL A 28 19.01 18.32 4.03
CA VAL A 28 18.91 16.85 4.00
C VAL A 28 17.47 16.39 4.32
N LEU A 29 16.73 17.12 5.18
CA LEU A 29 15.34 16.80 5.48
C LEU A 29 14.37 17.24 4.37
N ALA A 30 14.71 18.29 3.61
CA ALA A 30 13.91 18.74 2.48
C ALA A 30 14.03 17.80 1.26
N ASP A 31 15.21 17.20 1.06
CA ASP A 31 15.46 16.27 -0.05
C ASP A 31 14.71 14.93 0.13
N ARG A 32 14.47 14.51 1.39
CA ARG A 32 13.69 13.30 1.67
C ARG A 32 12.18 13.44 1.37
N LYS A 33 11.67 14.67 1.36
CA LYS A 33 10.25 14.94 1.00
C LYS A 33 9.99 14.96 -0.50
N ASN A 34 11.03 15.06 -1.32
CA ASN A 34 10.96 15.12 -2.78
C ASN A 34 11.61 13.89 -3.45
N ALA A 35 11.92 12.83 -2.71
CA ALA A 35 12.29 11.57 -3.33
C ALA A 35 11.08 11.10 -4.17
N PRO A 36 11.27 10.76 -5.46
CA PRO A 36 10.18 10.21 -6.25
C PRO A 36 9.66 8.97 -5.52
N GLN A 37 8.38 9.00 -5.20
CA GLN A 37 7.70 7.88 -4.57
C GLN A 37 7.57 6.81 -5.64
N SER A 38 8.10 5.62 -5.38
CA SER A 38 7.99 4.52 -6.33
C SER A 38 6.55 4.05 -6.38
N ASP A 39 5.94 4.08 -7.57
CA ASP A 39 4.62 3.53 -7.81
C ASP A 39 4.71 2.00 -7.78
N TRP A 40 3.99 1.38 -6.88
CA TRP A 40 3.93 -0.06 -6.75
C TRP A 40 2.71 -0.61 -7.47
N LEU A 41 2.95 -1.69 -8.19
CA LEU A 41 1.89 -2.53 -8.74
C LEU A 41 1.87 -3.82 -7.91
N MET A 42 0.69 -4.16 -7.39
CA MET A 42 0.50 -5.38 -6.61
C MET A 42 -0.34 -6.38 -7.36
N VAL A 43 -0.06 -7.66 -7.15
CA VAL A 43 -0.77 -8.77 -7.77
C VAL A 43 -1.20 -9.75 -6.69
N MET A 44 -2.51 -9.86 -6.49
CA MET A 44 -3.15 -10.86 -5.64
C MET A 44 -3.76 -11.96 -6.52
N LYS A 45 -3.74 -13.19 -6.05
CA LYS A 45 -4.40 -14.34 -6.70
C LYS A 45 -5.38 -14.98 -5.74
N ALA A 46 -6.44 -15.56 -6.30
CA ALA A 46 -7.40 -16.35 -5.54
C ALA A 46 -7.90 -17.54 -6.38
N GLU A 47 -8.50 -18.53 -5.74
CA GLU A 47 -9.11 -19.64 -6.44
C GLU A 47 -10.44 -19.24 -7.09
N GLN A 48 -11.21 -18.35 -6.42
CA GLN A 48 -12.48 -17.88 -6.93
C GLN A 48 -12.72 -16.41 -6.61
N ALA A 49 -13.51 -15.75 -7.47
CA ALA A 49 -14.11 -14.44 -7.23
C ALA A 49 -15.59 -14.42 -7.55
N GLN A 50 -16.32 -13.58 -6.84
CA GLN A 50 -17.74 -13.31 -7.09
C GLN A 50 -18.03 -11.83 -6.90
N PHE A 51 -18.84 -11.28 -7.81
CA PHE A 51 -19.38 -9.93 -7.70
C PHE A 51 -20.86 -10.01 -7.33
N VAL A 52 -21.26 -9.25 -6.31
CA VAL A 52 -22.67 -9.06 -5.92
C VAL A 52 -22.96 -7.56 -6.00
N GLU A 53 -23.89 -7.19 -6.86
CA GLU A 53 -24.29 -5.79 -7.05
C GLU A 53 -24.99 -5.25 -5.80
N ALA A 54 -24.61 -4.04 -5.37
CA ALA A 54 -25.26 -3.26 -4.33
C ALA A 54 -26.25 -2.24 -4.94
N THR A 55 -27.10 -1.64 -4.10
CA THR A 55 -28.17 -0.73 -4.56
C THR A 55 -27.69 0.63 -5.09
N ASP A 56 -26.44 0.98 -4.85
CA ASP A 56 -25.80 2.26 -5.23
C ASP A 56 -24.95 2.17 -6.50
N GLY A 57 -24.98 1.01 -7.19
CA GLY A 57 -24.17 0.76 -8.38
C GLY A 57 -22.74 0.31 -8.08
N THR A 58 -22.38 0.14 -6.81
CA THR A 58 -21.16 -0.55 -6.41
C THR A 58 -21.40 -2.06 -6.35
N TYR A 59 -20.34 -2.82 -6.11
CA TYR A 59 -20.37 -4.27 -5.96
C TYR A 59 -19.61 -4.69 -4.72
N THR A 60 -20.04 -5.77 -4.11
CA THR A 60 -19.20 -6.53 -3.20
C THR A 60 -18.39 -7.53 -4.02
N LEU A 61 -17.09 -7.36 -4.08
CA LEU A 61 -16.17 -8.36 -4.61
C LEU A 61 -15.76 -9.29 -3.47
N THR A 62 -16.01 -10.57 -3.60
CA THR A 62 -15.52 -11.61 -2.68
C THR A 62 -14.48 -12.44 -3.41
N LEU A 63 -13.27 -12.50 -2.85
CA LEU A 63 -12.19 -13.40 -3.25
C LEU A 63 -12.13 -14.56 -2.25
N THR A 64 -12.08 -15.79 -2.73
CA THR A 64 -12.03 -17.00 -1.90
C THR A 64 -10.74 -17.75 -2.14
N ASP A 65 -10.16 -18.32 -1.08
CA ASP A 65 -8.89 -19.02 -1.09
C ASP A 65 -7.79 -18.16 -1.74
N VAL A 66 -7.61 -16.97 -1.13
CA VAL A 66 -6.62 -15.98 -1.58
C VAL A 66 -5.21 -16.47 -1.23
N ASP A 67 -4.29 -16.33 -2.17
CA ASP A 67 -2.88 -16.62 -1.94
C ASP A 67 -2.38 -15.79 -0.74
N PRO A 68 -1.73 -16.41 0.26
CA PRO A 68 -1.19 -15.68 1.41
C PRO A 68 -0.09 -14.67 1.03
N VAL A 69 0.40 -14.75 -0.20
CA VAL A 69 1.51 -13.91 -0.69
C VAL A 69 1.04 -13.03 -1.84
N THR A 70 1.20 -11.72 -1.68
CA THR A 70 0.99 -10.71 -2.71
C THR A 70 2.34 -10.35 -3.33
N LEU A 71 2.46 -10.46 -4.66
CA LEU A 71 3.62 -9.96 -5.40
C LEU A 71 3.48 -8.44 -5.59
N ALA A 72 4.54 -7.71 -5.27
CA ALA A 72 4.62 -6.29 -5.53
C ALA A 72 5.85 -5.97 -6.39
N PHE A 73 5.72 -5.01 -7.32
CA PHE A 73 6.82 -4.56 -8.14
C PHE A 73 6.66 -3.10 -8.55
N THR A 74 7.79 -2.43 -8.78
CA THR A 74 7.83 -1.07 -9.28
C THR A 74 8.03 -1.04 -10.79
N ASP A 75 7.55 0.02 -11.46
CA ASP A 75 7.87 0.28 -12.87
C ASP A 75 9.31 0.84 -12.99
N ARG A 76 9.64 1.30 -14.15
CA ARG A 76 10.92 1.96 -14.43
C ARG A 76 10.99 3.32 -13.73
N PRO A 77 12.18 3.73 -13.26
CA PRO A 77 13.49 3.13 -13.50
C PRO A 77 13.89 2.02 -12.49
N GLU A 78 13.24 1.93 -11.31
CA GLU A 78 13.69 1.10 -10.17
C GLU A 78 13.66 -0.39 -10.47
N ARG A 79 12.57 -0.90 -11.07
CA ARG A 79 12.38 -2.32 -11.45
C ARG A 79 12.65 -3.28 -10.28
N THR A 80 12.17 -2.92 -9.12
CA THR A 80 12.25 -3.75 -7.92
C THR A 80 11.04 -4.67 -7.85
N ALA A 81 11.21 -5.89 -7.35
CA ALA A 81 10.12 -6.81 -7.05
C ALA A 81 10.33 -7.42 -5.67
N GLN A 82 9.24 -7.61 -4.95
CA GLN A 82 9.22 -8.22 -3.62
C GLN A 82 7.88 -8.91 -3.38
N THR A 83 7.80 -9.68 -2.32
CA THR A 83 6.57 -10.34 -1.89
C THR A 83 6.21 -9.83 -0.50
N TRP A 84 4.92 -9.60 -0.29
CA TRP A 84 4.35 -9.22 1.00
C TRP A 84 3.33 -10.26 1.44
N ASP A 85 3.18 -10.42 2.74
CA ASP A 85 2.05 -11.15 3.29
C ASP A 85 0.76 -10.40 2.91
N THR A 86 -0.22 -11.11 2.34
CA THR A 86 -1.48 -10.50 1.90
C THR A 86 -2.25 -9.89 3.07
N THR A 87 -2.18 -10.45 4.26
CA THR A 87 -2.82 -9.85 5.45
C THR A 87 -2.18 -8.53 5.83
N VAL A 88 -0.86 -8.42 5.73
CA VAL A 88 -0.14 -7.16 5.97
C VAL A 88 -0.57 -6.06 4.98
N VAL A 89 -0.73 -6.39 3.70
CA VAL A 89 -1.24 -5.45 2.70
C VAL A 89 -2.63 -4.93 3.08
N LEU A 90 -3.51 -5.81 3.58
CA LEU A 90 -4.86 -5.43 3.99
C LEU A 90 -4.89 -4.62 5.28
N ASP A 91 -4.02 -4.93 6.24
CA ASP A 91 -3.93 -4.20 7.52
C ASP A 91 -3.49 -2.75 7.32
N TYR A 92 -2.67 -2.50 6.31
CA TYR A 92 -2.20 -1.14 5.97
C TYR A 92 -3.11 -0.40 4.99
N TRP A 93 -4.18 -1.03 4.46
CA TRP A 93 -5.03 -0.48 3.40
C TRP A 93 -5.56 0.92 3.69
N GLU A 94 -6.18 1.10 4.85
CA GLU A 94 -6.75 2.39 5.27
C GLU A 94 -5.68 3.50 5.32
N SER A 95 -4.49 3.19 5.85
CA SER A 95 -3.42 4.19 5.98
C SER A 95 -2.78 4.57 4.65
N GLU A 96 -2.85 3.68 3.65
CA GLU A 96 -2.25 3.89 2.35
C GLU A 96 -3.21 4.54 1.35
N PHE A 97 -4.50 4.19 1.43
CA PHE A 97 -5.50 4.57 0.45
C PHE A 97 -6.65 5.40 1.03
N ASP A 98 -6.45 6.02 2.22
CA ASP A 98 -7.47 6.85 2.88
C ASP A 98 -7.95 7.98 1.96
N GLY A 99 -9.23 7.88 1.55
CA GLY A 99 -9.87 8.85 0.66
C GLY A 99 -9.54 8.75 -0.83
N ASP A 100 -8.60 7.87 -1.24
CA ASP A 100 -8.25 7.64 -2.65
C ASP A 100 -8.06 6.14 -2.94
N PRO A 101 -9.14 5.38 -3.08
CA PRO A 101 -9.08 3.93 -3.31
C PRO A 101 -8.28 3.58 -4.57
N PRO A 102 -7.40 2.56 -4.52
CA PRO A 102 -6.58 2.19 -5.66
C PRO A 102 -7.41 1.71 -6.84
N ASN A 103 -6.93 2.00 -8.06
CA ASN A 103 -7.42 1.35 -9.24
C ASN A 103 -7.04 -0.13 -9.22
N ALA A 104 -7.95 -0.97 -9.67
CA ALA A 104 -7.75 -2.39 -9.75
C ALA A 104 -8.23 -2.95 -11.09
N ALA A 105 -7.60 -4.03 -11.53
CA ALA A 105 -8.10 -4.84 -12.64
C ALA A 105 -8.25 -6.29 -12.19
N VAL A 106 -9.45 -6.83 -12.29
CA VAL A 106 -9.71 -8.26 -12.07
C VAL A 106 -9.70 -8.97 -13.42
N THR A 107 -8.85 -9.97 -13.55
CA THR A 107 -8.67 -10.74 -14.79
C THR A 107 -8.78 -12.23 -14.51
N ALA A 108 -9.41 -12.95 -15.42
CA ALA A 108 -9.48 -14.40 -15.50
C ALA A 108 -9.78 -14.79 -16.95
N ASP A 109 -9.94 -16.09 -17.25
CA ASP A 109 -10.30 -16.54 -18.59
C ASP A 109 -11.60 -15.87 -19.09
N GLY A 110 -11.47 -15.01 -20.09
CA GLY A 110 -12.59 -14.29 -20.71
C GLY A 110 -13.12 -13.11 -19.89
N VAL A 111 -12.62 -12.87 -18.68
CA VAL A 111 -13.02 -11.75 -17.81
C VAL A 111 -11.92 -10.71 -17.75
N ARG A 112 -12.28 -9.43 -17.92
CA ARG A 112 -11.45 -8.27 -17.66
C ARG A 112 -12.36 -7.13 -17.24
N VAL A 113 -12.20 -6.67 -16.00
CA VAL A 113 -12.97 -5.54 -15.46
C VAL A 113 -12.07 -4.65 -14.63
N ALA A 114 -12.17 -3.34 -14.88
CA ALA A 114 -11.43 -2.33 -14.13
C ALA A 114 -12.38 -1.60 -13.16
N MET A 115 -11.88 -1.32 -11.95
CA MET A 115 -12.65 -0.73 -10.86
C MET A 115 -11.72 -0.04 -9.86
N THR A 116 -12.28 0.65 -8.89
CA THR A 116 -11.58 0.98 -7.65
C THR A 116 -11.99 -0.02 -6.57
N LEU A 117 -11.09 -0.32 -5.63
CA LEU A 117 -11.37 -1.22 -4.50
C LEU A 117 -11.20 -0.46 -3.18
N SER A 118 -12.16 -0.60 -2.27
CA SER A 118 -12.12 -0.03 -0.92
C SER A 118 -12.63 -1.03 0.12
N ASP A 119 -12.49 -0.67 1.40
CA ASP A 119 -13.03 -1.40 2.54
C ASP A 119 -12.69 -2.90 2.57
N PRO A 120 -11.42 -3.31 2.47
CA PRO A 120 -11.08 -4.72 2.56
C PRO A 120 -11.49 -5.31 3.91
N ARG A 121 -12.07 -6.51 3.88
CA ARG A 121 -12.43 -7.25 5.08
C ARG A 121 -11.99 -8.70 4.94
N ILE A 122 -11.27 -9.20 5.92
CA ILE A 122 -10.87 -10.61 5.98
C ILE A 122 -12.01 -11.40 6.61
N GLY A 123 -12.57 -12.33 5.84
CA GLY A 123 -13.55 -13.30 6.34
C GLY A 123 -12.84 -14.35 7.21
N MET A 124 -13.40 -14.63 8.39
CA MET A 124 -12.91 -15.71 9.25
C MET A 124 -13.49 -17.03 8.74
N SER A 125 -12.66 -17.91 8.18
CA SER A 125 -13.05 -19.30 7.96
C SER A 125 -12.88 -20.10 9.24
N ALA A 126 -13.98 -20.62 9.76
CA ALA A 126 -13.92 -21.63 10.83
C ALA A 126 -13.45 -22.95 10.19
N ARG A 127 -12.28 -23.45 10.61
CA ARG A 127 -11.86 -24.81 10.28
C ARG A 127 -12.78 -25.82 10.98
N SER A 128 -12.96 -26.98 10.36
CA SER A 128 -13.74 -28.10 10.90
C SER A 128 -13.20 -28.66 12.23
N ASP A 129 -12.03 -28.24 12.68
CA ASP A 129 -11.39 -28.59 13.96
C ASP A 129 -11.64 -27.59 15.08
N GLY A 130 -12.45 -26.53 14.84
CA GLY A 130 -12.79 -25.51 15.82
C GLY A 130 -11.68 -24.49 16.11
N ALA A 131 -10.54 -24.58 15.46
CA ALA A 131 -9.48 -23.57 15.53
C ALA A 131 -9.81 -22.40 14.59
N VAL A 132 -9.99 -21.22 15.15
CA VAL A 132 -10.12 -19.97 14.39
C VAL A 132 -8.70 -19.50 14.08
N THR A 133 -8.17 -19.88 12.93
CA THR A 133 -6.98 -19.24 12.38
C THR A 133 -7.44 -18.16 11.39
N PRO A 134 -6.83 -16.97 11.38
CA PRO A 134 -6.96 -16.04 10.27
C PRO A 134 -6.22 -16.65 9.06
N THR A 135 -6.79 -17.67 8.48
CA THR A 135 -6.45 -18.07 7.13
C THR A 135 -7.25 -17.11 6.29
N ALA A 136 -6.60 -16.38 5.40
CA ALA A 136 -7.28 -15.51 4.44
C ALA A 136 -8.19 -16.31 3.49
N GLY A 137 -9.17 -17.01 4.07
CA GLY A 137 -10.08 -17.88 3.34
C GLY A 137 -11.01 -17.10 2.43
N ALA A 138 -11.38 -15.89 2.82
CA ALA A 138 -12.13 -14.98 1.98
C ALA A 138 -11.78 -13.54 2.31
N ILE A 139 -11.59 -12.72 1.27
CA ILE A 139 -11.42 -11.27 1.36
C ILE A 139 -12.56 -10.62 0.60
N THR A 140 -13.24 -9.66 1.21
CA THR A 140 -14.26 -8.87 0.55
C THR A 140 -13.80 -7.44 0.38
N PHE A 141 -14.19 -6.81 -0.73
CA PHE A 141 -13.98 -5.40 -1.03
C PHE A 141 -15.28 -4.75 -1.46
N THR A 142 -15.42 -3.46 -1.22
CA THR A 142 -16.34 -2.62 -1.97
C THR A 142 -15.67 -2.27 -3.31
N ALA A 143 -16.31 -2.66 -4.41
CA ALA A 143 -15.79 -2.49 -5.77
C ALA A 143 -16.67 -1.49 -6.54
N ALA A 144 -16.09 -0.38 -7.00
CA ALA A 144 -16.78 0.58 -7.85
C ALA A 144 -16.22 0.48 -9.28
N PRO A 145 -17.02 -0.03 -10.26
CA PRO A 145 -16.58 -0.16 -11.63
C PRO A 145 -16.20 1.17 -12.26
N LEU A 146 -15.11 1.22 -13.01
CA LEU A 146 -14.77 2.40 -13.79
C LEU A 146 -15.78 2.62 -14.92
N PRO A 147 -15.91 3.86 -15.45
CA PRO A 147 -16.87 4.17 -16.49
C PRO A 147 -16.85 3.19 -17.69
N GLY A 148 -17.99 2.61 -18.02
CA GLY A 148 -18.10 1.63 -19.10
C GLY A 148 -17.70 0.21 -18.75
N GLN A 149 -17.32 -0.05 -17.50
CA GLN A 149 -17.02 -1.40 -17.01
C GLN A 149 -18.24 -2.03 -16.37
N VAL A 150 -18.45 -3.31 -16.65
CA VAL A 150 -19.57 -4.10 -16.08
C VAL A 150 -18.98 -5.38 -15.50
N PRO A 151 -19.02 -5.54 -14.16
CA PRO A 151 -18.60 -6.78 -13.54
C PRO A 151 -19.44 -7.97 -14.02
N PRO A 152 -18.84 -9.13 -14.23
CA PRO A 152 -19.57 -10.31 -14.65
C PRO A 152 -20.42 -10.86 -13.51
N THR A 153 -21.49 -11.56 -13.86
CA THR A 153 -22.31 -12.33 -12.92
C THR A 153 -21.77 -13.75 -12.77
N GLY A 154 -21.91 -14.34 -11.58
CA GLY A 154 -21.50 -15.71 -11.31
C GLY A 154 -20.07 -15.81 -10.74
N THR A 155 -19.60 -17.04 -10.64
CA THR A 155 -18.28 -17.35 -10.10
C THR A 155 -17.21 -17.26 -11.19
N ILE A 156 -16.11 -16.58 -10.88
CA ILE A 156 -14.92 -16.46 -11.70
C ILE A 156 -13.86 -17.36 -11.07
N ASN A 157 -13.28 -18.27 -11.86
CA ASN A 157 -12.23 -19.17 -11.39
C ASN A 157 -10.85 -18.58 -11.63
N GLN A 158 -9.94 -18.78 -10.68
CA GLN A 158 -8.53 -18.37 -10.71
C GLN A 158 -8.33 -16.90 -11.10
N PRO A 159 -9.05 -15.96 -10.44
CA PRO A 159 -8.87 -14.54 -10.72
C PRO A 159 -7.49 -14.06 -10.28
N THR A 160 -6.99 -13.10 -11.05
CA THR A 160 -5.83 -12.29 -10.67
C THR A 160 -6.32 -10.85 -10.52
N VAL A 161 -6.00 -10.25 -9.38
CA VAL A 161 -6.29 -8.85 -9.07
C VAL A 161 -5.00 -8.06 -9.14
N PHE A 162 -4.93 -7.13 -10.07
CA PHE A 162 -3.87 -6.12 -10.16
C PHE A 162 -4.32 -4.87 -9.44
N LEU A 163 -3.47 -4.32 -8.59
CA LEU A 163 -3.71 -3.08 -7.85
C LEU A 163 -2.64 -2.06 -8.24
N ASP A 164 -3.09 -0.87 -8.62
CA ASP A 164 -2.22 0.29 -8.79
C ASP A 164 -2.11 0.99 -7.44
N ALA A 165 -1.02 0.73 -6.76
CA ALA A 165 -0.83 1.12 -5.38
C ALA A 165 0.56 1.71 -5.16
N SER A 166 0.62 2.78 -4.40
CA SER A 166 1.87 3.41 -3.95
C SER A 166 1.98 3.36 -2.43
N PRO A 167 2.10 2.16 -1.81
CA PRO A 167 2.12 2.06 -0.36
C PRO A 167 3.39 2.70 0.21
N THR A 168 3.22 3.79 0.93
CA THR A 168 4.31 4.53 1.58
C THR A 168 4.80 3.87 2.86
N SER A 169 3.91 3.19 3.59
CA SER A 169 4.18 2.67 4.94
C SER A 169 4.64 1.22 4.95
N VAL A 170 4.21 0.40 4.01
CA VAL A 170 4.60 -1.02 3.96
C VAL A 170 6.10 -1.19 3.68
N ASN A 171 6.70 -0.25 2.96
CA ASN A 171 8.13 -0.30 2.62
C ASN A 171 9.07 -0.05 3.82
N SER A 172 8.57 0.50 4.93
CA SER A 172 9.39 0.77 6.13
C SER A 172 9.41 -0.39 7.15
N GLN A 173 8.56 -1.40 6.98
CA GLN A 173 8.43 -2.51 7.94
C GLN A 173 9.20 -3.79 7.55
N VAL A 174 9.74 -3.87 6.33
CA VAL A 174 10.36 -5.11 5.79
C VAL A 174 11.89 -5.12 5.92
N THR A 175 12.50 -4.13 6.57
CA THR A 175 13.97 -3.98 6.67
C THR A 175 14.57 -4.30 8.05
N ASP A 176 13.90 -5.10 8.90
CA ASP A 176 14.52 -5.63 10.13
C ASP A 176 14.61 -7.16 10.12
#